data_b62af9d3672937acdf345ca5587cb080
#
_entry.id   b62af9d3672937acdf345ca5587cb080
#
_cell.length_a   1.000
_cell.length_b   1.000
_cell.length_c   1.000
_cell.angle_alpha   90.00
_cell.angle_beta   90.00
_cell.angle_gamma   90.00
#
_symmetry.space_group_name_H-M   'P 1'
#
loop_
_entity.id
_entity.type
_entity.pdbx_description
1 polymer ?
#
loop_
_entity_poly.entity_id
_entity_poly.type
_entity_poly.pdbx_seq_one_letter_code
_entity_poly.pdbx_strand_id
1 'polypeptide(L)'
;MIAAIAGPFASVNMGGFCHKMLPRVIIEAALQFRDIRKSFGAVQALRGVSFDVAAGETHALMGENGAGKSTLLKILAGIVQPDAGEIHWRGEQLHLRTPREALERGIGMVYQEMLSFPNLTVTGNIFAGREITRGGRLRNGEMRDRTKALLEDLHLAVSPDAEAEALSAAHRQLLQVARALAFECRILVLDEPTTALTDAETEHLFAVLDRLKARGVTQLYVSHRVAEVFRLCDRITVLRDGTFVDTFERRAVTPDTVVRAMVGRDLPPRTQTTSPSADAAVAALSVDGLGRRPCFRNVSLRVNAGEIVGLFGLVGSGRSELLETIFGVYRAEAGRVQVAGETIDLTSPAAAARAGIVLVPEERQRQGLFFNLAIRDNLVIPDCIVRHDVVMRGARERRDAQSLVDKWRIKTRDVELTPDALSGGNQQKIVVAKWLATSPRVILLDEPTKGVDVGAKFEIHEIIRREATRGAACLVASSDLPEVLALCDRIIVMREGGVQGQIAAAGATEEAVMRLATHEAAS
;
A
#
# COMPACT_ATOMS: atom_id res chain seq x y z
N MET A 1 56.75 -38.72 -14.63
CA MET A 1 58.10 -38.11 -14.59
C MET A 1 57.89 -36.65 -14.26
N ILE A 2 57.86 -36.27 -12.98
CA ILE A 2 58.94 -35.52 -12.27
C ILE A 2 58.93 -34.06 -12.75
N ALA A 3 58.86 -32.97 -12.00
CA ALA A 3 58.86 -32.62 -10.55
C ALA A 3 58.58 -31.11 -10.53
N ALA A 4 57.79 -30.63 -9.67
CA ALA A 4 58.09 -29.77 -8.51
C ALA A 4 59.18 -28.69 -8.71
N ILE A 5 58.82 -27.40 -8.45
CA ILE A 5 59.63 -26.47 -7.66
C ILE A 5 58.67 -25.50 -6.92
N ALA A 6 58.85 -25.40 -5.60
CA ALA A 6 58.13 -24.55 -4.68
C ALA A 6 58.92 -23.29 -4.30
N GLY A 7 58.19 -22.22 -3.92
CA GLY A 7 58.51 -21.29 -2.83
C GLY A 7 58.80 -19.84 -3.23
N PRO A 8 58.76 -18.85 -2.28
CA PRO A 8 57.90 -18.73 -1.11
C PRO A 8 57.15 -17.35 -0.98
N PHE A 9 56.15 -17.35 -0.11
CA PHE A 9 55.48 -16.30 0.67
C PHE A 9 55.84 -14.82 0.51
N ALA A 10 54.79 -13.99 0.25
CA ALA A 10 54.63 -12.70 0.91
C ALA A 10 53.12 -12.43 1.12
N SER A 11 52.75 -12.30 2.39
CA SER A 11 51.42 -11.95 2.88
C SER A 11 51.09 -10.48 2.59
N VAL A 12 49.94 -10.19 1.98
CA VAL A 12 49.24 -8.92 2.15
C VAL A 12 47.77 -9.18 2.33
N ASN A 13 47.31 -8.83 3.53
CA ASN A 13 45.95 -8.87 4.01
C ASN A 13 45.20 -7.66 3.46
N MET A 14 44.17 -7.86 2.65
CA MET A 14 43.17 -6.85 2.33
C MET A 14 41.83 -7.54 2.19
N GLY A 15 40.97 -7.31 3.20
CA GLY A 15 39.59 -7.75 3.24
C GLY A 15 38.79 -7.18 2.07
N GLY A 16 38.38 -8.04 1.17
CA GLY A 16 37.42 -7.77 0.11
C GLY A 16 36.40 -8.89 0.13
N PHE A 17 35.16 -8.54 0.45
CA PHE A 17 34.02 -9.45 0.37
C PHE A 17 33.91 -10.02 -1.04
N CYS A 18 34.39 -11.24 -1.21
CA CYS A 18 34.20 -12.02 -2.43
C CYS A 18 32.79 -12.59 -2.41
N HIS A 19 31.87 -11.92 -3.08
CA HIS A 19 30.55 -12.49 -3.39
C HIS A 19 30.81 -13.71 -4.30
N LYS A 20 30.66 -14.91 -3.73
CA LYS A 20 30.65 -16.15 -4.51
C LYS A 20 29.52 -16.06 -5.54
N MET A 21 29.87 -15.83 -6.79
CA MET A 21 29.01 -16.08 -7.93
C MET A 21 28.65 -17.57 -7.94
N LEU A 22 27.45 -17.92 -7.47
CA LEU A 22 26.81 -19.18 -7.80
C LEU A 22 26.64 -19.22 -9.33
N PRO A 23 26.78 -20.38 -9.99
CA PRO A 23 26.57 -20.46 -11.43
C PRO A 23 25.14 -19.98 -11.73
N ARG A 24 25.00 -18.94 -12.57
CA ARG A 24 23.71 -18.57 -13.14
C ARG A 24 23.18 -19.79 -13.87
N VAL A 25 22.15 -20.41 -13.33
CA VAL A 25 21.30 -21.32 -14.10
C VAL A 25 20.83 -20.47 -15.28
N ILE A 26 21.16 -20.89 -16.51
CA ILE A 26 20.67 -20.23 -17.72
C ILE A 26 19.19 -20.56 -17.79
N ILE A 27 18.36 -19.76 -17.14
CA ILE A 27 16.91 -19.82 -17.27
C ILE A 27 16.62 -19.19 -18.63
N GLU A 28 15.98 -19.93 -19.52
CA GLU A 28 15.62 -19.41 -20.84
C GLU A 28 14.64 -18.24 -20.66
N ALA A 29 15.14 -17.03 -20.87
CA ALA A 29 14.39 -15.80 -20.71
C ALA A 29 13.28 -15.74 -21.76
N ALA A 30 12.02 -15.73 -21.32
CA ALA A 30 10.88 -15.64 -22.22
C ALA A 30 10.56 -14.18 -22.60
N LEU A 31 10.59 -13.28 -21.62
CA LEU A 31 10.35 -11.86 -21.83
C LEU A 31 11.58 -11.08 -21.36
N GLN A 32 12.09 -10.19 -22.19
CA GLN A 32 13.26 -9.37 -21.88
C GLN A 32 12.95 -7.91 -22.15
N PHE A 33 13.28 -7.07 -21.18
CA PHE A 33 13.31 -5.62 -21.33
C PHE A 33 14.79 -5.20 -21.45
N ARG A 34 15.12 -4.39 -22.46
CA ARG A 34 16.48 -3.93 -22.74
C ARG A 34 16.51 -2.42 -22.86
N ASP A 35 17.17 -1.75 -21.94
CA ASP A 35 17.39 -0.30 -21.88
C ASP A 35 16.13 0.55 -22.14
N ILE A 36 15.00 0.15 -21.55
CA ILE A 36 13.71 0.83 -21.76
C ILE A 36 13.75 2.22 -21.17
N ARG A 37 13.52 3.24 -22.01
CA ARG A 37 13.50 4.65 -21.64
C ARG A 37 12.16 5.28 -22.00
N LYS A 38 11.64 6.14 -21.12
CA LYS A 38 10.40 6.89 -21.36
C LYS A 38 10.38 8.18 -20.58
N SER A 39 10.06 9.27 -21.28
CA SER A 39 9.87 10.60 -20.68
C SER A 39 8.50 11.15 -21.02
N PHE A 40 7.90 11.88 -20.10
CA PHE A 40 6.67 12.64 -20.27
C PHE A 40 6.98 14.11 -19.95
N GLY A 41 7.19 14.92 -20.98
CA GLY A 41 7.70 16.29 -20.82
C GLY A 41 9.05 16.29 -20.09
N ALA A 42 9.15 16.98 -18.96
CA ALA A 42 10.37 17.06 -18.16
C ALA A 42 10.59 15.85 -17.21
N VAL A 43 9.61 14.94 -17.10
CA VAL A 43 9.67 13.80 -16.18
C VAL A 43 10.16 12.56 -16.90
N GLN A 44 11.34 12.06 -16.52
CA GLN A 44 11.88 10.79 -17.00
C GLN A 44 11.28 9.65 -16.16
N ALA A 45 10.25 9.00 -16.69
CA ALA A 45 9.56 7.91 -16.00
C ALA A 45 10.34 6.59 -16.01
N LEU A 46 11.12 6.31 -17.09
CA LEU A 46 12.02 5.17 -17.20
C LEU A 46 13.38 5.64 -17.75
N ARG A 47 14.46 5.18 -17.11
CA ARG A 47 15.84 5.66 -17.33
C ARG A 47 16.79 4.55 -17.74
N GLY A 48 16.34 3.61 -18.61
CA GLY A 48 17.16 2.50 -19.07
C GLY A 48 16.95 1.23 -18.25
N VAL A 49 15.68 0.85 -18.07
CA VAL A 49 15.30 -0.35 -17.34
C VAL A 49 15.59 -1.60 -18.16
N SER A 50 16.33 -2.55 -17.57
CA SER A 50 16.67 -3.84 -18.18
C SER A 50 16.52 -4.96 -17.16
N PHE A 51 15.71 -5.98 -17.48
CA PHE A 51 15.59 -7.22 -16.72
C PHE A 51 14.93 -8.30 -17.60
N ASP A 52 14.91 -9.55 -17.11
CA ASP A 52 14.33 -10.68 -17.78
C ASP A 52 13.30 -11.41 -16.92
N VAL A 53 12.35 -12.03 -17.58
CA VAL A 53 11.29 -12.88 -16.99
C VAL A 53 11.38 -14.26 -17.65
N ALA A 54 11.43 -15.32 -16.86
CA ALA A 54 11.50 -16.70 -17.36
C ALA A 54 10.15 -17.20 -17.89
N ALA A 55 10.19 -18.21 -18.75
CA ALA A 55 8.98 -18.84 -19.24
C ALA A 55 8.22 -19.54 -18.10
N GLY A 56 6.92 -19.25 -17.97
CA GLY A 56 6.05 -19.89 -16.98
C GLY A 56 6.33 -19.50 -15.53
N GLU A 57 7.15 -18.48 -15.26
CA GLU A 57 7.31 -17.95 -13.90
C GLU A 57 6.25 -16.91 -13.56
N THR A 58 6.00 -16.73 -12.28
CA THR A 58 5.34 -15.55 -11.74
C THR A 58 6.41 -14.58 -11.25
N HIS A 59 6.62 -13.51 -12.01
CA HIS A 59 7.64 -12.50 -11.76
C HIS A 59 7.02 -11.26 -11.12
N ALA A 60 7.50 -10.87 -9.94
CA ALA A 60 7.06 -9.63 -9.31
C ALA A 60 7.80 -8.41 -9.84
N LEU A 61 7.07 -7.33 -10.08
CA LEU A 61 7.64 -6.00 -10.32
C LEU A 61 7.25 -5.07 -9.17
N MET A 62 8.20 -4.76 -8.32
CA MET A 62 8.02 -3.94 -7.13
C MET A 62 8.70 -2.59 -7.24
N GLY A 63 8.32 -1.66 -6.39
CA GLY A 63 8.88 -0.30 -6.31
C GLY A 63 7.86 0.67 -5.75
N GLU A 64 8.32 1.85 -5.33
CA GLU A 64 7.45 2.93 -4.84
C GLU A 64 6.53 3.49 -5.94
N ASN A 65 5.53 4.29 -5.53
CA ASN A 65 4.72 5.03 -6.49
C ASN A 65 5.61 6.04 -7.25
N GLY A 66 5.48 6.03 -8.59
CA GLY A 66 6.37 6.82 -9.45
C GLY A 66 7.67 6.11 -9.85
N ALA A 67 7.94 4.89 -9.39
CA ALA A 67 9.12 4.11 -9.77
C ALA A 67 9.13 3.67 -11.25
N GLY A 68 8.06 3.93 -12.01
CA GLY A 68 7.98 3.60 -13.43
C GLY A 68 7.24 2.31 -13.77
N LYS A 69 6.75 1.54 -12.77
CA LYS A 69 6.07 0.25 -12.97
C LYS A 69 4.92 0.34 -13.98
N SER A 70 3.92 1.18 -13.72
CA SER A 70 2.75 1.32 -14.60
C SER A 70 3.13 1.88 -15.97
N THR A 71 4.20 2.66 -16.09
CA THR A 71 4.72 3.11 -17.40
C THR A 71 5.29 1.92 -18.18
N LEU A 72 6.05 1.06 -17.54
CA LEU A 72 6.59 -0.16 -18.16
C LEU A 72 5.47 -1.10 -18.61
N LEU A 73 4.44 -1.28 -17.76
CA LEU A 73 3.26 -2.09 -18.13
C LEU A 73 2.50 -1.49 -19.31
N LYS A 74 2.31 -0.17 -19.35
CA LYS A 74 1.66 0.53 -20.48
C LYS A 74 2.46 0.37 -21.78
N ILE A 75 3.79 0.29 -21.70
CA ILE A 75 4.64 0.00 -22.86
C ILE A 75 4.43 -1.45 -23.31
N LEU A 76 4.45 -2.41 -22.40
CA LEU A 76 4.19 -3.82 -22.69
C LEU A 76 2.77 -4.07 -23.23
N ALA A 77 1.80 -3.27 -22.79
CA ALA A 77 0.42 -3.29 -23.30
C ALA A 77 0.23 -2.56 -24.63
N GLY A 78 1.27 -1.93 -25.20
CA GLY A 78 1.15 -1.16 -26.46
C GLY A 78 0.38 0.16 -26.34
N ILE A 79 0.09 0.63 -25.10
CA ILE A 79 -0.61 1.89 -24.84
C ILE A 79 0.33 3.09 -25.02
N VAL A 80 1.59 2.92 -24.62
CA VAL A 80 2.64 3.93 -24.67
C VAL A 80 3.83 3.36 -25.42
N GLN A 81 4.45 4.16 -26.30
CA GLN A 81 5.68 3.76 -26.96
C GLN A 81 6.90 4.15 -26.12
N PRO A 82 7.93 3.30 -25.99
CA PRO A 82 9.20 3.69 -25.39
C PRO A 82 9.88 4.74 -26.26
N ASP A 83 10.67 5.62 -25.65
CA ASP A 83 11.50 6.60 -26.38
C ASP A 83 12.81 5.93 -26.88
N ALA A 84 13.27 4.89 -26.16
CA ALA A 84 14.39 4.04 -26.55
C ALA A 84 14.29 2.67 -25.83
N GLY A 85 15.07 1.70 -26.32
CA GLY A 85 15.09 0.34 -25.79
C GLY A 85 14.15 -0.60 -26.53
N GLU A 86 14.22 -1.89 -26.17
CA GLU A 86 13.53 -2.96 -26.88
C GLU A 86 12.92 -3.96 -25.89
N ILE A 87 11.79 -4.55 -26.29
CA ILE A 87 11.19 -5.71 -25.61
C ILE A 87 11.32 -6.92 -26.51
N HIS A 88 11.77 -8.03 -25.95
CA HIS A 88 11.89 -9.30 -26.67
C HIS A 88 11.04 -10.37 -26.01
N TRP A 89 10.40 -11.21 -26.84
CA TRP A 89 9.68 -12.40 -26.43
C TRP A 89 10.29 -13.62 -27.10
N ARG A 90 10.84 -14.53 -26.32
CA ARG A 90 11.56 -15.74 -26.82
C ARG A 90 12.59 -15.43 -27.90
N GLY A 91 13.33 -14.34 -27.71
CA GLY A 91 14.36 -13.88 -28.63
C GLY A 91 13.88 -13.02 -29.79
N GLU A 92 12.58 -12.95 -30.07
CA GLU A 92 12.01 -12.08 -31.09
C GLU A 92 11.68 -10.70 -30.54
N GLN A 93 12.06 -9.65 -31.24
CA GLN A 93 11.70 -8.28 -30.85
C GLN A 93 10.21 -8.03 -31.01
N LEU A 94 9.58 -7.54 -29.93
CA LEU A 94 8.16 -7.18 -29.94
C LEU A 94 8.00 -5.70 -30.34
N HIS A 95 7.25 -5.47 -31.41
CA HIS A 95 6.78 -4.15 -31.80
C HIS A 95 5.31 -4.02 -31.42
N LEU A 96 5.02 -3.37 -30.29
CA LEU A 96 3.68 -3.26 -29.70
C LEU A 96 3.21 -1.80 -29.84
N ARG A 97 2.52 -1.47 -30.93
CA ARG A 97 2.05 -0.09 -31.20
C ARG A 97 0.67 0.19 -30.66
N THR A 98 -0.12 -0.86 -30.46
CA THR A 98 -1.49 -0.77 -29.98
C THR A 98 -1.81 -1.89 -28.98
N PRO A 99 -2.78 -1.70 -28.08
CA PRO A 99 -3.24 -2.77 -27.18
C PRO A 99 -3.76 -4.02 -27.93
N ARG A 100 -4.29 -3.82 -29.12
CA ARG A 100 -4.74 -4.91 -29.98
C ARG A 100 -3.57 -5.80 -30.40
N GLU A 101 -2.47 -5.21 -30.85
CA GLU A 101 -1.25 -5.95 -31.21
C GLU A 101 -0.68 -6.73 -30.02
N ALA A 102 -0.68 -6.13 -28.82
CA ALA A 102 -0.25 -6.82 -27.61
C ALA A 102 -1.12 -8.06 -27.33
N LEU A 103 -2.43 -7.93 -27.41
CA LEU A 103 -3.38 -9.03 -27.27
C LEU A 103 -3.19 -10.12 -28.35
N GLU A 104 -2.98 -9.74 -29.62
CA GLU A 104 -2.73 -10.67 -30.73
C GLU A 104 -1.42 -11.45 -30.56
N ARG A 105 -0.44 -10.88 -29.81
CA ARG A 105 0.81 -11.55 -29.40
C ARG A 105 0.65 -12.41 -28.14
N GLY A 106 -0.56 -12.48 -27.57
CA GLY A 106 -0.85 -13.26 -26.37
C GLY A 106 -0.48 -12.55 -25.06
N ILE A 107 -0.41 -11.22 -25.04
CA ILE A 107 -0.19 -10.43 -23.83
C ILE A 107 -1.56 -9.97 -23.32
N GLY A 108 -2.05 -10.60 -22.24
CA GLY A 108 -3.26 -10.22 -21.54
C GLY A 108 -2.95 -9.27 -20.39
N MET A 109 -3.78 -8.26 -20.17
CA MET A 109 -3.60 -7.28 -19.10
C MET A 109 -4.82 -7.18 -18.20
N VAL A 110 -4.58 -7.24 -16.90
CA VAL A 110 -5.53 -6.98 -15.82
C VAL A 110 -5.11 -5.65 -15.19
N TYR A 111 -5.96 -4.63 -15.34
CA TYR A 111 -5.67 -3.28 -14.88
C TYR A 111 -6.06 -3.09 -13.41
N GLN A 112 -5.44 -2.12 -12.75
CA GLN A 112 -5.76 -1.71 -11.40
C GLN A 112 -7.20 -1.20 -11.26
N GLU A 113 -7.67 -0.42 -12.25
CA GLU A 113 -9.06 -0.02 -12.34
C GLU A 113 -9.91 -1.13 -12.94
N MET A 114 -11.10 -1.37 -12.36
CA MET A 114 -12.02 -2.39 -12.86
C MET A 114 -12.67 -1.95 -14.18
N LEU A 115 -11.95 -2.18 -15.28
CA LEU A 115 -12.42 -1.87 -16.62
C LEU A 115 -13.43 -2.93 -17.08
N SER A 116 -14.69 -2.76 -16.70
CA SER A 116 -15.82 -3.54 -17.20
C SER A 116 -16.88 -2.62 -17.80
N PHE A 117 -17.61 -3.12 -18.79
CA PHE A 117 -18.79 -2.45 -19.33
C PHE A 117 -20.00 -2.88 -18.49
N PRO A 118 -20.54 -2.02 -17.60
CA PRO A 118 -21.53 -2.42 -16.61
C PRO A 118 -22.80 -2.98 -17.24
N ASN A 119 -23.23 -2.39 -18.37
CA ASN A 119 -24.46 -2.74 -19.09
C ASN A 119 -24.30 -3.93 -20.06
N LEU A 120 -23.11 -4.53 -20.15
CA LEU A 120 -22.91 -5.73 -20.94
C LEU A 120 -22.94 -6.96 -20.05
N THR A 121 -23.38 -8.09 -20.63
CA THR A 121 -23.29 -9.39 -19.97
C THR A 121 -21.84 -9.79 -19.76
N VAL A 122 -21.60 -10.79 -18.91
CA VAL A 122 -20.28 -11.43 -18.73
C VAL A 122 -19.70 -11.84 -20.08
N THR A 123 -20.50 -12.52 -20.91
CA THR A 123 -20.10 -12.88 -22.30
C THR A 123 -19.74 -11.65 -23.12
N GLY A 124 -20.57 -10.61 -23.07
CA GLY A 124 -20.32 -9.35 -23.77
C GLY A 124 -19.02 -8.69 -23.34
N ASN A 125 -18.71 -8.67 -22.04
CA ASN A 125 -17.46 -8.13 -21.49
C ASN A 125 -16.22 -8.92 -21.93
N ILE A 126 -16.29 -10.26 -21.93
CA ILE A 126 -15.17 -11.13 -22.33
C ILE A 126 -14.82 -10.93 -23.80
N PHE A 127 -15.82 -10.84 -24.66
CA PHE A 127 -15.63 -10.74 -26.13
C PHE A 127 -15.69 -9.30 -26.66
N ALA A 128 -15.83 -8.27 -25.81
CA ALA A 128 -15.89 -6.87 -26.24
C ALA A 128 -14.69 -6.49 -27.15
N GLY A 129 -15.01 -6.03 -28.37
CA GLY A 129 -14.02 -5.68 -29.41
C GLY A 129 -13.35 -6.87 -30.10
N ARG A 130 -13.80 -8.10 -29.83
CA ARG A 130 -13.32 -9.37 -30.42
C ARG A 130 -14.46 -10.38 -30.60
N GLU A 131 -15.62 -9.87 -30.94
CA GLU A 131 -16.81 -10.68 -31.13
C GLU A 131 -16.60 -11.72 -32.24
N ILE A 132 -17.05 -12.95 -32.00
CA ILE A 132 -16.99 -14.02 -32.99
C ILE A 132 -18.08 -13.75 -34.03
N THR A 133 -17.66 -13.55 -35.28
CA THR A 133 -18.56 -13.29 -36.39
C THR A 133 -18.41 -14.31 -37.49
N ARG A 134 -19.52 -14.62 -38.18
CA ARG A 134 -19.51 -15.43 -39.40
C ARG A 134 -20.49 -14.85 -40.39
N GLY A 135 -20.01 -14.48 -41.58
CA GLY A 135 -20.83 -13.84 -42.59
C GLY A 135 -21.46 -12.53 -42.13
N GLY A 136 -20.74 -11.72 -41.33
CA GLY A 136 -21.21 -10.43 -40.78
C GLY A 136 -22.22 -10.54 -39.63
N ARG A 137 -22.50 -11.76 -39.12
CA ARG A 137 -23.42 -11.98 -38.00
C ARG A 137 -22.69 -12.46 -36.77
N LEU A 138 -23.06 -11.94 -35.60
CA LEU A 138 -22.54 -12.36 -34.30
C LEU A 138 -22.92 -13.82 -33.98
N ARG A 139 -21.97 -14.57 -33.45
CA ARG A 139 -22.13 -15.96 -33.01
C ARG A 139 -22.33 -16.02 -31.51
N ASN A 140 -23.43 -15.43 -31.02
CA ASN A 140 -23.70 -15.29 -29.57
C ASN A 140 -23.68 -16.63 -28.84
N GLY A 141 -24.23 -17.72 -29.43
CA GLY A 141 -24.21 -19.05 -28.84
C GLY A 141 -22.79 -19.55 -28.63
N GLU A 142 -21.92 -19.45 -29.64
CA GLU A 142 -20.53 -19.87 -29.54
C GLU A 142 -19.74 -19.06 -28.49
N MET A 143 -19.94 -17.74 -28.45
CA MET A 143 -19.32 -16.88 -27.44
C MET A 143 -19.78 -17.27 -26.02
N ARG A 144 -21.08 -17.54 -25.86
CA ARG A 144 -21.66 -17.95 -24.59
C ARG A 144 -21.11 -19.30 -24.10
N ASP A 145 -21.00 -20.29 -24.99
CA ASP A 145 -20.47 -21.61 -24.65
C ASP A 145 -18.99 -21.53 -24.26
N ARG A 146 -18.18 -20.75 -25.00
CA ARG A 146 -16.78 -20.47 -24.64
C ARG A 146 -16.66 -19.74 -23.32
N THR A 147 -17.55 -18.76 -23.05
CA THR A 147 -17.59 -18.07 -21.75
C THR A 147 -17.88 -19.06 -20.63
N LYS A 148 -18.89 -19.94 -20.81
CA LYS A 148 -19.23 -20.93 -19.78
C LYS A 148 -18.06 -21.84 -19.44
N ALA A 149 -17.40 -22.39 -20.46
CA ALA A 149 -16.21 -23.25 -20.26
C ALA A 149 -15.07 -22.49 -19.52
N LEU A 150 -14.85 -21.22 -19.85
CA LEU A 150 -13.84 -20.40 -19.22
C LEU A 150 -14.18 -20.09 -17.74
N LEU A 151 -15.44 -19.77 -17.44
CA LEU A 151 -15.90 -19.53 -16.07
C LEU A 151 -15.79 -20.79 -15.20
N GLU A 152 -16.13 -21.97 -15.76
CA GLU A 152 -15.94 -23.27 -15.10
C GLU A 152 -14.47 -23.55 -14.80
N ASP A 153 -13.57 -23.28 -15.75
CA ASP A 153 -12.12 -23.42 -15.58
C ASP A 153 -11.54 -22.51 -14.49
N LEU A 154 -12.08 -21.31 -14.37
CA LEU A 154 -11.71 -20.33 -13.34
C LEU A 154 -12.44 -20.56 -12.00
N HIS A 155 -13.33 -21.57 -11.91
CA HIS A 155 -14.22 -21.83 -10.77
C HIS A 155 -15.05 -20.60 -10.36
N LEU A 156 -15.55 -19.85 -11.36
CA LEU A 156 -16.41 -18.70 -11.18
C LEU A 156 -17.88 -19.11 -11.28
N ALA A 157 -18.59 -19.10 -10.17
CA ALA A 157 -20.02 -19.40 -10.10
C ALA A 157 -20.86 -18.20 -10.57
N VAL A 158 -20.66 -17.76 -11.81
CA VAL A 158 -21.35 -16.60 -12.42
C VAL A 158 -22.01 -17.05 -13.74
N SER A 159 -23.23 -16.56 -14.00
CA SER A 159 -23.90 -16.79 -15.27
C SER A 159 -23.22 -16.04 -16.43
N PRO A 160 -22.97 -16.67 -17.59
CA PRO A 160 -22.53 -15.97 -18.80
C PRO A 160 -23.43 -14.80 -19.24
N ASP A 161 -24.70 -14.87 -18.87
CA ASP A 161 -25.74 -13.90 -19.23
C ASP A 161 -25.97 -12.83 -18.14
N ALA A 162 -25.30 -12.92 -16.99
CA ALA A 162 -25.39 -11.91 -15.93
C ALA A 162 -24.76 -10.59 -16.39
N GLU A 163 -25.36 -9.47 -16.04
CA GLU A 163 -24.78 -8.14 -16.28
C GLU A 163 -23.59 -7.89 -15.34
N ALA A 164 -22.55 -7.24 -15.86
CA ALA A 164 -21.33 -7.01 -15.09
C ALA A 164 -21.56 -6.08 -13.88
N GLU A 165 -22.57 -5.22 -13.92
CA GLU A 165 -22.95 -4.35 -12.80
C GLU A 165 -23.43 -5.13 -11.58
N ALA A 166 -24.12 -6.25 -11.80
CA ALA A 166 -24.63 -7.12 -10.73
C ALA A 166 -23.54 -7.95 -10.03
N LEU A 167 -22.30 -7.96 -10.55
CA LEU A 167 -21.20 -8.73 -10.00
C LEU A 167 -20.56 -8.05 -8.79
N SER A 168 -20.09 -8.85 -7.82
CA SER A 168 -19.22 -8.35 -6.75
C SER A 168 -17.89 -7.81 -7.31
N ALA A 169 -17.17 -7.03 -6.51
CA ALA A 169 -15.83 -6.53 -6.89
C ALA A 169 -14.88 -7.67 -7.28
N ALA A 170 -14.88 -8.77 -6.52
CA ALA A 170 -14.08 -9.96 -6.80
C ALA A 170 -14.45 -10.62 -8.12
N HIS A 171 -15.74 -10.81 -8.37
CA HIS A 171 -16.18 -11.38 -9.64
C HIS A 171 -15.82 -10.50 -10.83
N ARG A 172 -15.91 -9.16 -10.70
CA ARG A 172 -15.45 -8.23 -11.75
C ARG A 172 -13.93 -8.32 -11.98
N GLN A 173 -13.14 -8.50 -10.92
CA GLN A 173 -11.70 -8.69 -11.04
C GLN A 173 -11.34 -9.98 -11.78
N LEU A 174 -11.99 -11.09 -11.40
CA LEU A 174 -11.81 -12.37 -12.09
C LEU A 174 -12.37 -12.36 -13.52
N LEU A 175 -13.38 -11.52 -13.81
CA LEU A 175 -13.86 -11.29 -15.16
C LEU A 175 -12.78 -10.63 -16.05
N GLN A 176 -11.95 -9.72 -15.52
CA GLN A 176 -10.81 -9.19 -16.27
C GLN A 176 -9.76 -10.28 -16.57
N VAL A 177 -9.50 -11.17 -15.61
CA VAL A 177 -8.64 -12.34 -15.84
C VAL A 177 -9.23 -13.25 -16.93
N ALA A 178 -10.54 -13.54 -16.85
CA ALA A 178 -11.25 -14.32 -17.86
C ALA A 178 -11.14 -13.68 -19.26
N ARG A 179 -11.31 -12.36 -19.35
CA ARG A 179 -11.16 -11.59 -20.60
C ARG A 179 -9.75 -11.71 -21.17
N ALA A 180 -8.71 -11.65 -20.34
CA ALA A 180 -7.33 -11.82 -20.76
C ALA A 180 -7.06 -13.25 -21.30
N LEU A 181 -7.68 -14.26 -20.68
CA LEU A 181 -7.49 -15.69 -21.01
C LEU A 181 -8.35 -16.18 -22.18
N ALA A 182 -9.42 -15.47 -22.53
CA ALA A 182 -10.31 -15.86 -23.62
C ALA A 182 -9.62 -16.01 -24.99
N PHE A 183 -8.41 -15.47 -25.10
CA PHE A 183 -7.60 -15.48 -26.31
C PHE A 183 -6.17 -15.90 -25.96
N GLU A 184 -5.73 -17.08 -26.33
CA GLU A 184 -4.37 -17.66 -26.21
C GLU A 184 -3.35 -16.81 -25.41
N CYS A 185 -3.65 -16.52 -24.14
CA CYS A 185 -2.80 -15.69 -23.29
C CYS A 185 -1.51 -16.45 -22.94
N ARG A 186 -0.36 -15.88 -23.29
CA ARG A 186 0.98 -16.42 -23.01
C ARG A 186 1.68 -15.65 -21.90
N ILE A 187 1.39 -14.36 -21.81
CA ILE A 187 1.87 -13.45 -20.78
C ILE A 187 0.65 -12.78 -20.14
N LEU A 188 0.47 -13.00 -18.86
CA LEU A 188 -0.57 -12.36 -18.07
C LEU A 188 0.07 -11.28 -17.20
N VAL A 189 -0.31 -10.02 -17.43
CA VAL A 189 0.15 -8.89 -16.65
C VAL A 189 -0.95 -8.49 -15.67
N LEU A 190 -0.60 -8.36 -14.39
CA LEU A 190 -1.54 -8.01 -13.32
C LEU A 190 -1.03 -6.77 -12.60
N ASP A 191 -1.77 -5.66 -12.71
CA ASP A 191 -1.45 -4.39 -12.05
C ASP A 191 -2.31 -4.21 -10.80
N GLU A 192 -1.74 -4.46 -9.61
CA GLU A 192 -2.37 -4.40 -8.29
C GLU A 192 -3.75 -5.10 -8.20
N PRO A 193 -3.87 -6.38 -8.59
CA PRO A 193 -5.16 -7.03 -8.81
C PRO A 193 -5.97 -7.29 -7.53
N THR A 194 -5.38 -7.12 -6.34
CA THR A 194 -5.97 -7.44 -5.03
C THR A 194 -6.46 -6.22 -4.26
N THR A 195 -6.31 -5.00 -4.80
CA THR A 195 -6.61 -3.76 -4.08
C THR A 195 -8.05 -3.66 -3.56
N ALA A 196 -9.02 -4.27 -4.26
CA ALA A 196 -10.43 -4.24 -3.91
C ALA A 196 -10.97 -5.59 -3.41
N LEU A 197 -10.09 -6.54 -3.09
CA LEU A 197 -10.45 -7.90 -2.68
C LEU A 197 -10.28 -8.10 -1.18
N THR A 198 -11.13 -8.94 -0.60
CA THR A 198 -10.94 -9.51 0.73
C THR A 198 -9.83 -10.56 0.71
N ASP A 199 -9.32 -10.98 1.87
CA ASP A 199 -8.27 -12.00 1.96
C ASP A 199 -8.71 -13.34 1.35
N ALA A 200 -9.96 -13.77 1.59
CA ALA A 200 -10.51 -14.98 0.99
C ALA A 200 -10.59 -14.91 -0.55
N GLU A 201 -11.00 -13.76 -1.09
CA GLU A 201 -11.06 -13.51 -2.53
C GLU A 201 -9.66 -13.43 -3.15
N THR A 202 -8.70 -12.88 -2.41
CA THR A 202 -7.28 -12.83 -2.80
C THR A 202 -6.69 -14.25 -2.91
N GLU A 203 -6.93 -15.12 -1.93
CA GLU A 203 -6.50 -16.52 -1.99
C GLU A 203 -7.15 -17.28 -3.15
N HIS A 204 -8.42 -16.99 -3.46
CA HIS A 204 -9.07 -17.57 -4.64
C HIS A 204 -8.38 -17.13 -5.94
N LEU A 205 -8.07 -15.84 -6.08
CA LEU A 205 -7.30 -15.31 -7.22
C LEU A 205 -5.92 -15.99 -7.31
N PHE A 206 -5.21 -16.15 -6.20
CA PHE A 206 -3.89 -16.82 -6.18
C PHE A 206 -3.98 -18.27 -6.63
N ALA A 207 -5.01 -19.01 -6.21
CA ALA A 207 -5.25 -20.37 -6.68
C ALA A 207 -5.49 -20.43 -8.21
N VAL A 208 -6.15 -19.42 -8.78
CA VAL A 208 -6.31 -19.30 -10.24
C VAL A 208 -4.94 -19.04 -10.89
N LEU A 209 -4.15 -18.10 -10.37
CA LEU A 209 -2.83 -17.75 -10.91
C LEU A 209 -1.85 -18.94 -10.84
N ASP A 210 -1.84 -19.69 -9.74
CA ASP A 210 -1.02 -20.90 -9.58
C ASP A 210 -1.37 -21.95 -10.66
N ARG A 211 -2.67 -22.16 -10.98
CA ARG A 211 -3.10 -23.06 -12.06
C ARG A 211 -2.65 -22.56 -13.44
N LEU A 212 -2.75 -21.28 -13.71
CA LEU A 212 -2.29 -20.68 -14.97
C LEU A 212 -0.78 -20.83 -15.15
N LYS A 213 -0.02 -20.62 -14.07
CA LYS A 213 1.42 -20.88 -14.03
C LYS A 213 1.74 -22.34 -14.35
N ALA A 214 1.03 -23.29 -13.74
CA ALA A 214 1.20 -24.72 -14.02
C ALA A 214 0.91 -25.10 -15.49
N ARG A 215 0.11 -24.31 -16.20
CA ARG A 215 -0.15 -24.42 -17.65
C ARG A 215 0.89 -23.70 -18.52
N GLY A 216 1.92 -23.10 -17.91
CA GLY A 216 3.00 -22.42 -18.62
C GLY A 216 2.71 -20.96 -18.99
N VAL A 217 1.67 -20.34 -18.45
CA VAL A 217 1.42 -18.90 -18.61
C VAL A 217 2.44 -18.13 -17.78
N THR A 218 3.21 -17.28 -18.44
CA THR A 218 4.16 -16.36 -17.78
C THR A 218 3.39 -15.22 -17.15
N GLN A 219 3.67 -14.86 -15.90
CA GLN A 219 2.92 -13.84 -15.18
C GLN A 219 3.85 -12.71 -14.73
N LEU A 220 3.47 -11.48 -15.01
CA LEU A 220 4.11 -10.28 -14.48
C LEU A 220 3.16 -9.65 -13.46
N TYR A 221 3.49 -9.78 -12.18
CA TYR A 221 2.66 -9.39 -11.05
C TYR A 221 3.16 -8.11 -10.42
N VAL A 222 2.38 -7.04 -10.49
CA VAL A 222 2.70 -5.77 -9.85
C VAL A 222 1.88 -5.64 -8.58
N SER A 223 2.55 -5.48 -7.46
CA SER A 223 1.95 -5.21 -6.16
C SER A 223 2.91 -4.40 -5.30
N HIS A 224 2.36 -3.61 -4.40
CA HIS A 224 3.09 -2.98 -3.31
C HIS A 224 3.00 -3.79 -2.00
N ARG A 225 2.20 -4.88 -1.98
CA ARG A 225 2.02 -5.77 -0.82
C ARG A 225 3.08 -6.86 -0.83
N VAL A 226 4.07 -6.74 0.03
CA VAL A 226 5.21 -7.66 0.10
C VAL A 226 4.77 -9.10 0.40
N ALA A 227 3.77 -9.28 1.28
CA ALA A 227 3.24 -10.60 1.64
C ALA A 227 2.69 -11.37 0.43
N GLU A 228 1.95 -10.69 -0.47
CA GLU A 228 1.41 -11.29 -1.70
C GLU A 228 2.53 -11.78 -2.63
N VAL A 229 3.55 -10.92 -2.82
CA VAL A 229 4.70 -11.23 -3.66
C VAL A 229 5.46 -12.43 -3.14
N PHE A 230 5.68 -12.51 -1.83
CA PHE A 230 6.35 -13.66 -1.20
C PHE A 230 5.50 -14.93 -1.21
N ARG A 231 4.18 -14.83 -1.28
CA ARG A 231 3.26 -15.96 -1.42
C ARG A 231 3.24 -16.52 -2.84
N LEU A 232 3.22 -15.66 -3.86
CA LEU A 232 2.89 -16.02 -5.24
C LEU A 232 4.11 -16.11 -6.18
N CYS A 233 5.10 -15.21 -6.04
CA CYS A 233 6.11 -14.97 -7.06
C CYS A 233 7.36 -15.85 -6.88
N ASP A 234 8.07 -16.11 -7.96
CA ASP A 234 9.35 -16.84 -7.96
C ASP A 234 10.54 -15.89 -7.87
N ARG A 235 10.51 -14.80 -8.64
CA ARG A 235 11.53 -13.77 -8.70
C ARG A 235 10.90 -12.40 -8.52
N ILE A 236 11.69 -11.45 -8.02
CA ILE A 236 11.23 -10.12 -7.65
C ILE A 236 12.20 -9.10 -8.25
N THR A 237 11.75 -8.32 -9.22
CA THR A 237 12.49 -7.16 -9.73
C THR A 237 12.04 -5.90 -9.03
N VAL A 238 12.99 -5.12 -8.55
CA VAL A 238 12.74 -3.84 -7.89
C VAL A 238 13.14 -2.69 -8.81
N LEU A 239 12.20 -1.75 -9.01
CA LEU A 239 12.44 -0.47 -9.65
C LEU A 239 12.42 0.66 -8.62
N ARG A 240 13.29 1.66 -8.82
CA ARG A 240 13.32 2.88 -8.01
C ARG A 240 13.67 4.09 -8.88
N ASP A 241 12.88 5.17 -8.78
CA ASP A 241 13.09 6.42 -9.54
C ASP A 241 13.30 6.22 -11.05
N GLY A 242 12.56 5.28 -11.64
CA GLY A 242 12.65 4.96 -13.08
C GLY A 242 13.85 4.11 -13.48
N THR A 243 14.62 3.58 -12.52
CA THR A 243 15.79 2.72 -12.75
C THR A 243 15.60 1.32 -12.20
N PHE A 244 16.27 0.35 -12.80
CA PHE A 244 16.44 -0.99 -12.26
C PHE A 244 17.34 -0.97 -11.04
N VAL A 245 16.96 -1.64 -9.96
CA VAL A 245 17.79 -1.81 -8.75
C VAL A 245 18.41 -3.19 -8.72
N ASP A 246 17.57 -4.23 -8.64
CA ASP A 246 18.01 -5.63 -8.59
C ASP A 246 16.87 -6.59 -8.91
N THR A 247 17.21 -7.85 -9.20
CA THR A 247 16.27 -8.96 -9.30
C THR A 247 16.65 -10.05 -8.30
N PHE A 248 15.74 -10.35 -7.39
CA PHE A 248 15.93 -11.32 -6.31
C PHE A 248 15.21 -12.62 -6.59
N GLU A 249 15.86 -13.75 -6.29
CA GLU A 249 15.16 -15.03 -6.10
C GLU A 249 14.37 -14.98 -4.79
N ARG A 250 13.05 -15.18 -4.83
CA ARG A 250 12.19 -15.09 -3.63
C ARG A 250 12.70 -15.94 -2.46
N ARG A 251 13.20 -17.15 -2.76
CA ARG A 251 13.68 -18.09 -1.72
C ARG A 251 15.01 -17.68 -1.09
N ALA A 252 15.75 -16.78 -1.73
CA ALA A 252 17.09 -16.34 -1.31
C ALA A 252 17.08 -14.96 -0.65
N VAL A 253 15.92 -14.30 -0.55
CA VAL A 253 15.81 -12.93 -0.04
C VAL A 253 14.74 -12.84 1.06
N THR A 254 14.92 -11.89 1.98
CA THR A 254 13.94 -11.58 3.02
C THR A 254 13.04 -10.40 2.60
N PRO A 255 11.81 -10.31 3.13
CA PRO A 255 10.94 -9.15 2.92
C PRO A 255 11.64 -7.82 3.19
N ASP A 256 12.39 -7.71 4.28
CA ASP A 256 13.12 -6.49 4.65
C ASP A 256 14.16 -6.09 3.60
N THR A 257 14.83 -7.06 2.97
CA THR A 257 15.81 -6.78 1.92
C THR A 257 15.15 -6.19 0.68
N VAL A 258 14.02 -6.74 0.27
CA VAL A 258 13.24 -6.22 -0.87
C VAL A 258 12.74 -4.81 -0.56
N VAL A 259 12.22 -4.58 0.64
CA VAL A 259 11.75 -3.25 1.07
C VAL A 259 12.90 -2.25 1.09
N ARG A 260 14.09 -2.62 1.60
CA ARG A 260 15.29 -1.75 1.54
C ARG A 260 15.68 -1.39 0.11
N ALA A 261 15.62 -2.36 -0.81
CA ALA A 261 15.89 -2.11 -2.22
C ALA A 261 14.88 -1.12 -2.83
N MET A 262 13.60 -1.20 -2.46
CA MET A 262 12.55 -0.28 -2.90
C MET A 262 12.76 1.13 -2.38
N VAL A 263 13.03 1.27 -1.08
CA VAL A 263 13.13 2.57 -0.37
C VAL A 263 14.51 3.21 -0.56
N GLY A 264 15.56 2.40 -0.74
CA GLY A 264 16.93 2.89 -0.97
C GLY A 264 17.63 3.45 0.26
N ARG A 265 17.13 3.15 1.45
CA ARG A 265 17.69 3.55 2.75
C ARG A 265 17.71 2.34 3.67
N ASP A 266 18.69 2.29 4.58
CA ASP A 266 18.64 1.34 5.66
C ASP A 266 17.44 1.63 6.55
N LEU A 267 16.62 0.61 6.75
CA LEU A 267 15.55 0.68 7.74
C LEU A 267 16.22 0.78 9.11
N PRO A 268 15.89 1.78 9.94
CA PRO A 268 16.42 1.81 11.29
C PRO A 268 16.02 0.50 12.00
N PRO A 269 16.97 -0.12 12.74
CA PRO A 269 16.65 -1.32 13.51
C PRO A 269 15.49 -0.99 14.45
N ARG A 270 14.65 -2.00 14.74
CA ARG A 270 13.63 -1.92 15.79
C ARG A 270 14.30 -1.46 17.08
N THR A 271 14.31 -0.18 17.33
CA THR A 271 14.65 0.34 18.66
C THR A 271 13.42 0.03 19.51
N GLN A 272 13.50 -1.03 20.31
CA GLN A 272 12.60 -1.19 21.44
C GLN A 272 12.87 0.01 22.35
N THR A 273 12.03 1.02 22.26
CA THR A 273 11.93 2.01 23.32
C THR A 273 11.45 1.22 24.53
N THR A 274 12.34 1.03 25.50
CA THR A 274 11.96 0.55 26.83
C THR A 274 10.99 1.58 27.38
N SER A 275 9.70 1.28 27.28
CA SER A 275 8.65 2.10 27.90
C SER A 275 8.99 2.27 29.37
N PRO A 276 8.94 3.49 29.94
CA PRO A 276 9.01 3.67 31.39
C PRO A 276 7.95 2.77 32.02
N SER A 277 8.29 2.10 33.10
CA SER A 277 7.42 1.19 33.85
C SER A 277 6.05 1.88 34.06
N ALA A 278 4.98 1.19 33.73
CA ALA A 278 3.61 1.68 33.62
C ALA A 278 3.00 2.31 34.91
N ASP A 279 3.69 2.25 36.04
CA ASP A 279 3.11 2.56 37.36
C ASP A 279 3.40 3.95 37.93
N ALA A 280 4.17 4.82 37.25
CA ALA A 280 4.56 6.11 37.85
C ALA A 280 4.41 7.35 36.94
N ALA A 281 4.04 7.23 35.66
CA ALA A 281 3.91 8.36 34.76
C ALA A 281 2.46 8.86 34.71
N VAL A 282 2.26 10.18 34.79
CA VAL A 282 0.96 10.81 34.55
C VAL A 282 0.56 10.53 33.10
N ALA A 283 -0.57 9.84 32.90
CA ALA A 283 -1.07 9.55 31.57
C ALA A 283 -1.31 10.87 30.79
N ALA A 284 -0.76 10.95 29.58
CA ALA A 284 -0.99 12.11 28.71
C ALA A 284 -2.44 12.11 28.18
N LEU A 285 -3.01 10.93 27.95
CA LEU A 285 -4.43 10.73 27.62
C LEU A 285 -5.02 9.67 28.55
N SER A 286 -6.14 9.98 29.20
CA SER A 286 -6.98 9.02 29.94
C SER A 286 -8.42 9.12 29.46
N VAL A 287 -8.97 7.98 29.14
CA VAL A 287 -10.38 7.80 28.74
C VAL A 287 -11.01 6.86 29.74
N ASP A 288 -12.07 7.29 30.41
CA ASP A 288 -12.74 6.54 31.47
C ASP A 288 -14.23 6.32 31.09
N GLY A 289 -14.62 5.08 30.84
CA GLY A 289 -16.01 4.68 30.61
C GLY A 289 -16.67 5.36 29.42
N LEU A 290 -15.92 5.77 28.41
CA LEU A 290 -16.46 6.50 27.26
C LEU A 290 -17.42 5.62 26.47
N GLY A 291 -18.57 6.19 26.08
CA GLY A 291 -19.59 5.50 25.34
C GLY A 291 -20.34 6.37 24.36
N ARG A 292 -20.66 5.81 23.20
CA ARG A 292 -21.52 6.36 22.15
C ARG A 292 -22.21 5.22 21.39
N ARG A 293 -23.49 5.02 21.69
CA ARG A 293 -24.29 3.94 21.04
C ARG A 293 -24.67 4.34 19.61
N PRO A 294 -24.77 3.37 18.67
CA PRO A 294 -24.49 1.93 18.84
C PRO A 294 -23.02 1.59 18.64
N CYS A 295 -22.11 2.56 18.38
CA CYS A 295 -20.77 2.35 17.87
C CYS A 295 -19.82 1.70 18.90
N PHE A 296 -19.83 2.24 20.15
CA PHE A 296 -18.99 1.68 21.22
C PHE A 296 -19.57 1.99 22.62
N ARG A 297 -19.11 1.22 23.62
CA ARG A 297 -19.64 1.34 25.00
C ARG A 297 -18.57 1.04 26.04
N ASN A 298 -18.56 1.84 27.11
CA ASN A 298 -17.75 1.66 28.30
C ASN A 298 -16.25 1.43 28.00
N VAL A 299 -15.70 2.23 27.08
CA VAL A 299 -14.29 2.13 26.71
C VAL A 299 -13.44 2.91 27.71
N SER A 300 -12.46 2.23 28.30
CA SER A 300 -11.46 2.84 29.17
C SER A 300 -10.06 2.48 28.66
N LEU A 301 -9.22 3.48 28.49
CA LEU A 301 -7.83 3.34 28.07
C LEU A 301 -6.96 4.49 28.59
N ARG A 302 -5.67 4.27 28.62
CA ARG A 302 -4.67 5.29 28.97
C ARG A 302 -3.54 5.24 27.96
N VAL A 303 -2.95 6.39 27.65
CA VAL A 303 -1.75 6.52 26.82
C VAL A 303 -0.78 7.44 27.56
N ASN A 304 0.42 6.97 27.81
CA ASN A 304 1.45 7.74 28.52
C ASN A 304 2.17 8.68 27.54
N ALA A 305 2.82 9.70 28.08
CA ALA A 305 3.67 10.58 27.28
C ALA A 305 4.82 9.76 26.65
N GLY A 306 5.02 9.91 25.35
CA GLY A 306 6.04 9.19 24.61
C GLY A 306 5.66 7.75 24.22
N GLU A 307 4.45 7.31 24.53
CA GLU A 307 3.97 5.96 24.23
C GLU A 307 3.19 5.93 22.91
N ILE A 308 3.38 4.85 22.13
CA ILE A 308 2.60 4.54 20.94
C ILE A 308 1.69 3.35 21.25
N VAL A 309 0.39 3.57 21.38
CA VAL A 309 -0.61 2.53 21.65
C VAL A 309 -1.35 2.21 20.36
N GLY A 310 -1.35 0.93 19.98
CA GLY A 310 -2.16 0.40 18.88
C GLY A 310 -3.59 0.13 19.33
N LEU A 311 -4.55 0.52 18.51
CA LEU A 311 -5.95 0.17 18.65
C LEU A 311 -6.33 -0.73 17.48
N PHE A 312 -6.35 -2.03 17.71
CA PHE A 312 -6.64 -3.04 16.68
C PHE A 312 -8.07 -3.57 16.80
N GLY A 313 -8.66 -3.96 15.68
CA GLY A 313 -9.98 -4.62 15.62
C GLY A 313 -10.44 -4.74 14.17
N LEU A 314 -11.41 -5.60 13.92
CA LEU A 314 -11.99 -5.77 12.59
C LEU A 314 -12.84 -4.55 12.20
N VAL A 315 -13.18 -4.45 10.91
CA VAL A 315 -14.07 -3.41 10.39
C VAL A 315 -15.39 -3.41 11.17
N GLY A 316 -15.84 -2.24 11.63
CA GLY A 316 -17.04 -2.11 12.46
C GLY A 316 -16.81 -2.34 13.95
N SER A 317 -15.57 -2.49 14.43
CA SER A 317 -15.27 -2.63 15.86
C SER A 317 -15.42 -1.34 16.70
N GLY A 318 -15.67 -0.18 16.07
CA GLY A 318 -15.90 1.10 16.75
C GLY A 318 -14.63 1.93 16.99
N ARG A 319 -13.49 1.59 16.37
CA ARG A 319 -12.19 2.28 16.53
C ARG A 319 -12.25 3.73 16.06
N SER A 320 -12.65 3.95 14.81
CA SER A 320 -12.73 5.28 14.20
C SER A 320 -13.68 6.19 14.96
N GLU A 321 -14.86 5.67 15.31
CA GLU A 321 -15.87 6.40 16.08
C GLU A 321 -15.37 6.75 17.50
N LEU A 322 -14.53 5.91 18.10
CA LEU A 322 -13.87 6.22 19.37
C LEU A 322 -12.89 7.37 19.21
N LEU A 323 -12.00 7.35 18.20
CA LEU A 323 -11.05 8.42 17.94
C LEU A 323 -11.75 9.74 17.61
N GLU A 324 -12.77 9.71 16.76
CA GLU A 324 -13.58 10.87 16.39
C GLU A 324 -14.34 11.45 17.60
N THR A 325 -14.80 10.61 18.53
CA THR A 325 -15.44 11.06 19.77
C THR A 325 -14.41 11.69 20.71
N ILE A 326 -13.21 11.14 20.87
CA ILE A 326 -12.11 11.73 21.65
C ILE A 326 -11.67 13.07 21.03
N PHE A 327 -11.75 13.22 19.71
CA PHE A 327 -11.44 14.48 19.02
C PHE A 327 -12.61 15.49 19.03
N GLY A 328 -13.79 15.11 19.53
CA GLY A 328 -14.94 16.01 19.63
C GLY A 328 -15.70 16.19 18.32
N VAL A 329 -15.55 15.30 17.33
CA VAL A 329 -16.41 15.23 16.13
C VAL A 329 -17.81 14.81 16.54
N TYR A 330 -17.89 13.83 17.42
CA TYR A 330 -19.13 13.35 17.99
C TYR A 330 -19.15 13.58 19.50
N ARG A 331 -20.34 13.85 20.03
CA ARG A 331 -20.53 13.97 21.48
C ARG A 331 -20.61 12.60 22.14
N ALA A 332 -19.86 12.39 23.21
CA ALA A 332 -19.98 11.21 24.06
C ALA A 332 -21.32 11.22 24.82
N GLU A 333 -21.93 10.06 24.98
CA GLU A 333 -23.14 9.88 25.80
C GLU A 333 -22.80 9.61 27.27
N ALA A 334 -21.63 9.03 27.52
CA ALA A 334 -21.14 8.68 28.85
C ALA A 334 -19.60 8.74 28.89
N GLY A 335 -19.08 8.81 30.12
CA GLY A 335 -17.63 8.79 30.36
C GLY A 335 -16.99 10.15 30.29
N ARG A 336 -15.66 10.18 30.40
CA ARG A 336 -14.84 11.41 30.38
C ARG A 336 -13.50 11.17 29.70
N VAL A 337 -12.93 12.26 29.19
CA VAL A 337 -11.58 12.28 28.63
C VAL A 337 -10.76 13.29 29.40
N GLN A 338 -9.52 12.90 29.74
CA GLN A 338 -8.56 13.75 30.42
C GLN A 338 -7.26 13.82 29.62
N VAL A 339 -6.67 15.01 29.57
CA VAL A 339 -5.35 15.27 28.99
C VAL A 339 -4.45 15.81 30.08
N ALA A 340 -3.34 15.13 30.35
CA ALA A 340 -2.41 15.45 31.43
C ALA A 340 -3.10 15.63 32.81
N GLY A 341 -4.14 14.82 33.09
CA GLY A 341 -4.91 14.84 34.33
C GLY A 341 -6.06 15.86 34.36
N GLU A 342 -6.17 16.76 33.39
CA GLU A 342 -7.26 17.74 33.29
C GLU A 342 -8.42 17.18 32.46
N THR A 343 -9.65 17.21 32.98
CA THR A 343 -10.84 16.81 32.24
C THR A 343 -11.16 17.84 31.16
N ILE A 344 -11.28 17.37 29.92
CA ILE A 344 -11.54 18.21 28.76
C ILE A 344 -13.01 18.11 28.36
N ASP A 345 -13.67 19.23 28.17
CA ASP A 345 -15.00 19.29 27.57
C ASP A 345 -14.89 19.26 26.04
N LEU A 346 -15.09 18.07 25.48
CA LEU A 346 -14.95 17.80 24.05
C LEU A 346 -16.24 18.16 23.28
N THR A 347 -16.54 19.45 23.21
CA THR A 347 -17.72 19.95 22.51
C THR A 347 -17.49 20.17 21.01
N SER A 348 -16.22 20.18 20.56
CA SER A 348 -15.86 20.39 19.15
C SER A 348 -14.40 20.00 18.87
N PRO A 349 -14.04 19.70 17.61
CA PRO A 349 -12.66 19.50 17.19
C PRO A 349 -11.71 20.64 17.54
N ALA A 350 -12.22 21.89 17.49
CA ALA A 350 -11.44 23.07 17.86
C ALA A 350 -11.12 23.11 19.38
N ALA A 351 -12.04 22.65 20.22
CA ALA A 351 -11.80 22.52 21.67
C ALA A 351 -10.74 21.44 21.94
N ALA A 352 -10.84 20.28 21.30
CA ALA A 352 -9.86 19.22 21.40
C ALA A 352 -8.46 19.67 20.92
N ALA A 353 -8.38 20.35 19.78
CA ALA A 353 -7.12 20.86 19.25
C ALA A 353 -6.44 21.86 20.20
N ARG A 354 -7.21 22.74 20.83
CA ARG A 354 -6.70 23.67 21.86
C ARG A 354 -6.23 22.96 23.13
N ALA A 355 -6.87 21.84 23.48
CA ALA A 355 -6.42 21.00 24.60
C ALA A 355 -5.16 20.18 24.24
N GLY A 356 -4.70 20.26 23.01
CA GLY A 356 -3.53 19.55 22.52
C GLY A 356 -3.82 18.13 21.99
N ILE A 357 -5.08 17.82 21.66
CA ILE A 357 -5.46 16.58 20.97
C ILE A 357 -5.63 16.88 19.48
N VAL A 358 -5.02 16.07 18.62
CA VAL A 358 -5.18 16.17 17.16
C VAL A 358 -5.59 14.83 16.58
N LEU A 359 -6.27 14.85 15.42
CA LEU A 359 -6.70 13.66 14.70
C LEU A 359 -6.23 13.67 13.24
N VAL A 360 -5.51 12.63 12.86
CA VAL A 360 -5.25 12.27 11.46
C VAL A 360 -6.35 11.28 11.05
N PRO A 361 -7.30 11.66 10.19
CA PRO A 361 -8.45 10.83 9.85
C PRO A 361 -8.11 9.76 8.80
N GLU A 362 -8.94 8.72 8.74
CA GLU A 362 -8.82 7.64 7.74
C GLU A 362 -8.99 8.14 6.30
N GLU A 363 -10.07 8.90 6.04
CA GLU A 363 -10.39 9.40 4.70
C GLU A 363 -9.74 10.76 4.42
N ARG A 364 -8.44 10.76 4.05
CA ARG A 364 -7.71 12.02 3.79
C ARG A 364 -8.37 12.93 2.77
N GLN A 365 -9.03 12.36 1.74
CA GLN A 365 -9.66 13.14 0.68
C GLN A 365 -10.93 13.86 1.12
N ARG A 366 -11.69 13.29 2.03
CA ARG A 366 -12.97 13.85 2.49
C ARG A 366 -12.86 14.61 3.79
N GLN A 367 -11.98 14.17 4.70
CA GLN A 367 -11.86 14.68 6.06
C GLN A 367 -10.51 15.37 6.31
N GLY A 368 -9.48 14.98 5.56
CA GLY A 368 -8.10 15.40 5.84
C GLY A 368 -7.64 16.63 5.06
N LEU A 369 -8.13 16.88 3.85
CA LEU A 369 -7.62 17.90 2.94
C LEU A 369 -8.74 18.73 2.32
N PHE A 370 -8.44 20.01 2.08
CA PHE A 370 -9.26 20.93 1.28
C PHE A 370 -8.68 21.00 -0.13
N PHE A 371 -9.23 20.25 -1.06
CA PHE A 371 -8.73 20.14 -2.44
C PHE A 371 -8.91 21.41 -3.27
N ASN A 372 -9.81 22.30 -2.86
CA ASN A 372 -10.04 23.61 -3.46
C ASN A 372 -9.16 24.73 -2.88
N LEU A 373 -8.31 24.43 -1.91
CA LEU A 373 -7.36 25.35 -1.29
C LEU A 373 -5.93 24.95 -1.62
N ALA A 374 -5.01 25.91 -1.56
CA ALA A 374 -3.59 25.65 -1.75
C ALA A 374 -3.00 24.74 -0.66
N ILE A 375 -1.89 24.07 -0.96
CA ILE A 375 -1.11 23.30 0.02
C ILE A 375 -0.74 24.17 1.21
N ARG A 376 -0.35 25.44 0.96
CA ARG A 376 -0.09 26.44 1.98
C ARG A 376 -1.23 26.53 2.98
N ASP A 377 -2.45 26.73 2.49
CA ASP A 377 -3.63 26.94 3.33
C ASP A 377 -3.95 25.67 4.13
N ASN A 378 -3.87 24.51 3.49
CA ASN A 378 -4.03 23.21 4.15
C ASN A 378 -3.06 23.03 5.33
N LEU A 379 -1.80 23.47 5.18
CA LEU A 379 -0.77 23.30 6.20
C LEU A 379 -0.93 24.25 7.40
N VAL A 380 -1.43 25.48 7.19
CA VAL A 380 -1.43 26.51 8.24
C VAL A 380 -2.76 26.66 8.98
N ILE A 381 -3.89 26.26 8.39
CA ILE A 381 -5.23 26.40 8.99
C ILE A 381 -5.31 25.82 10.43
N PRO A 382 -4.81 24.61 10.75
CA PRO A 382 -4.90 24.09 12.11
C PRO A 382 -4.16 24.95 13.15
N ASP A 383 -2.99 25.48 12.80
CA ASP A 383 -2.23 26.34 13.69
C ASP A 383 -2.94 27.68 13.94
N CYS A 384 -3.56 28.26 12.91
CA CYS A 384 -4.40 29.46 13.04
C CYS A 384 -5.58 29.21 13.99
N ILE A 385 -6.24 28.03 13.91
CA ILE A 385 -7.36 27.69 14.82
C ILE A 385 -6.89 27.56 16.27
N VAL A 386 -5.75 26.93 16.50
CA VAL A 386 -5.19 26.77 17.86
C VAL A 386 -4.74 28.09 18.45
N ARG A 387 -4.14 28.98 17.66
CA ARG A 387 -3.65 30.29 18.08
C ARG A 387 -4.73 31.38 18.15
N HIS A 388 -5.96 31.11 17.67
CA HIS A 388 -7.01 32.12 17.49
C HIS A 388 -6.62 33.28 16.55
N ASP A 389 -5.77 33.01 15.55
CA ASP A 389 -5.41 34.01 14.56
C ASP A 389 -6.63 34.30 13.65
N VAL A 390 -7.17 35.52 13.74
CA VAL A 390 -8.34 35.96 12.95
C VAL A 390 -7.92 36.53 11.59
N VAL A 391 -6.67 36.96 11.47
CA VAL A 391 -6.14 37.60 10.26
C VAL A 391 -5.01 36.81 9.67
N MET A 392 -5.24 36.29 8.45
CA MET A 392 -4.21 35.65 7.67
C MET A 392 -3.30 36.67 6.97
N ARG A 393 -1.99 36.46 7.04
CA ARG A 393 -0.96 37.32 6.44
C ARG A 393 -0.18 36.54 5.41
N GLY A 394 -0.62 36.48 4.15
CA GLY A 394 -0.18 35.57 3.11
C GLY A 394 1.34 35.37 2.97
N ALA A 395 2.17 36.38 3.29
CA ALA A 395 3.63 36.21 3.25
C ALA A 395 4.18 35.39 4.44
N ARG A 396 3.49 35.40 5.59
CA ARG A 396 3.86 34.61 6.77
C ARG A 396 3.45 33.15 6.55
N GLU A 397 2.20 32.92 6.16
CA GLU A 397 1.65 31.58 5.92
C GLU A 397 2.46 30.85 4.82
N ARG A 398 2.90 31.59 3.79
CA ARG A 398 3.76 31.01 2.75
C ARG A 398 5.10 30.54 3.30
N ARG A 399 5.76 31.33 4.16
CA ARG A 399 7.03 30.95 4.80
C ARG A 399 6.85 29.78 5.75
N ASP A 400 5.79 29.81 6.57
CA ASP A 400 5.49 28.75 7.53
C ASP A 400 5.18 27.44 6.81
N ALA A 401 4.38 27.48 5.73
CA ALA A 401 4.09 26.32 4.90
C ALA A 401 5.34 25.78 4.21
N GLN A 402 6.21 26.64 3.67
CA GLN A 402 7.46 26.19 3.05
C GLN A 402 8.36 25.51 4.08
N SER A 403 8.46 26.05 5.29
CA SER A 403 9.22 25.42 6.38
C SER A 403 8.68 24.03 6.74
N LEU A 404 7.35 23.85 6.73
CA LEU A 404 6.72 22.54 6.96
C LEU A 404 6.99 21.58 5.80
N VAL A 405 6.91 22.04 4.55
CA VAL A 405 7.24 21.25 3.36
C VAL A 405 8.66 20.71 3.45
N ASP A 406 9.62 21.55 3.80
CA ASP A 406 11.04 21.18 3.93
C ASP A 406 11.26 20.22 5.12
N LYS A 407 10.69 20.55 6.29
CA LYS A 407 10.78 19.72 7.52
C LYS A 407 10.25 18.31 7.33
N TRP A 408 9.13 18.18 6.63
CA TRP A 408 8.44 16.90 6.43
C TRP A 408 8.73 16.25 5.07
N ARG A 409 9.64 16.85 4.29
CA ARG A 409 10.08 16.36 2.97
C ARG A 409 8.87 16.07 2.06
N ILE A 410 7.92 17.01 2.01
CA ILE A 410 6.76 16.92 1.13
C ILE A 410 7.23 17.27 -0.28
N LYS A 411 7.07 16.34 -1.23
CA LYS A 411 7.50 16.54 -2.62
C LYS A 411 6.46 17.38 -3.35
N THR A 412 6.62 18.70 -3.32
CA THR A 412 5.85 19.66 -4.11
C THR A 412 6.79 20.62 -4.86
N ARG A 413 6.32 21.18 -5.97
CA ARG A 413 7.04 22.21 -6.73
C ARG A 413 6.75 23.61 -6.20
N ASP A 414 5.56 23.82 -5.65
CA ASP A 414 5.12 25.09 -5.09
C ASP A 414 4.03 24.82 -4.03
N VAL A 415 4.02 25.60 -2.95
CA VAL A 415 3.00 25.53 -1.90
C VAL A 415 1.66 26.15 -2.34
N GLU A 416 1.63 26.88 -3.45
CA GLU A 416 0.41 27.46 -4.02
C GLU A 416 -0.38 26.46 -4.88
N LEU A 417 0.18 25.27 -5.19
CA LEU A 417 -0.56 24.20 -5.84
C LEU A 417 -1.61 23.61 -4.92
N THR A 418 -2.62 22.98 -5.49
CA THR A 418 -3.65 22.24 -4.76
C THR A 418 -3.20 20.80 -4.47
N PRO A 419 -3.76 20.11 -3.47
CA PRO A 419 -3.34 18.76 -3.08
C PRO A 419 -3.48 17.69 -4.16
N ASP A 420 -4.34 17.86 -5.15
CA ASP A 420 -4.53 16.95 -6.29
C ASP A 420 -3.28 16.84 -7.20
N ALA A 421 -2.40 17.85 -7.17
CA ALA A 421 -1.11 17.80 -7.86
C ALA A 421 -0.10 16.82 -7.23
N LEU A 422 -0.41 16.23 -6.05
CA LEU A 422 0.50 15.39 -5.28
C LEU A 422 0.11 13.92 -5.29
N SER A 423 1.11 13.04 -5.13
CA SER A 423 0.88 11.62 -4.85
C SER A 423 0.19 11.41 -3.49
N GLY A 424 -0.52 10.27 -3.33
CA GLY A 424 -1.22 9.93 -2.09
C GLY A 424 -0.33 9.98 -0.84
N GLY A 425 0.93 9.53 -0.92
CA GLY A 425 1.88 9.62 0.18
C GLY A 425 2.22 11.06 0.57
N ASN A 426 2.38 11.99 -0.40
CA ASN A 426 2.61 13.39 -0.10
C ASN A 426 1.35 14.10 0.42
N GLN A 427 0.16 13.72 -0.05
CA GLN A 427 -1.11 14.17 0.52
C GLN A 427 -1.22 13.76 2.00
N GLN A 428 -0.89 12.50 2.33
CA GLN A 428 -0.91 12.01 3.71
C GLN A 428 0.09 12.76 4.59
N LYS A 429 1.28 13.06 4.08
CA LYS A 429 2.26 13.90 4.79
C LYS A 429 1.72 15.30 5.10
N ILE A 430 0.93 15.92 4.20
CA ILE A 430 0.28 17.20 4.49
C ILE A 430 -0.70 17.04 5.65
N VAL A 431 -1.53 15.99 5.65
CA VAL A 431 -2.52 15.75 6.72
C VAL A 431 -1.83 15.56 8.08
N VAL A 432 -0.72 14.82 8.12
CA VAL A 432 0.07 14.65 9.34
C VAL A 432 0.78 15.95 9.73
N ALA A 433 1.48 16.60 8.78
CA ALA A 433 2.30 17.77 9.04
C ALA A 433 1.51 18.97 9.58
N LYS A 434 0.30 19.21 9.04
CA LYS A 434 -0.56 20.33 9.48
C LYS A 434 -0.95 20.24 10.95
N TRP A 435 -1.20 19.03 11.46
CA TRP A 435 -1.53 18.80 12.87
C TRP A 435 -0.28 18.82 13.76
N LEU A 436 0.84 18.25 13.29
CA LEU A 436 2.10 18.27 14.05
C LEU A 436 2.72 19.68 14.16
N ALA A 437 2.33 20.60 13.27
CA ALA A 437 2.71 22.02 13.37
C ALA A 437 2.18 22.67 14.66
N THR A 438 1.06 22.18 15.21
CA THR A 438 0.47 22.69 16.46
C THR A 438 1.17 22.18 17.74
N SER A 439 2.19 21.34 17.63
CA SER A 439 2.91 20.72 18.76
C SER A 439 1.96 20.00 19.75
N PRO A 440 1.18 19.01 19.29
CA PRO A 440 0.16 18.36 20.09
C PRO A 440 0.76 17.51 21.21
N ARG A 441 0.00 17.35 22.32
CA ARG A 441 0.30 16.40 23.40
C ARG A 441 -0.18 14.99 23.10
N VAL A 442 -1.31 14.89 22.38
CA VAL A 442 -1.96 13.64 22.01
C VAL A 442 -2.21 13.61 20.51
N ILE A 443 -1.76 12.57 19.85
CA ILE A 443 -1.91 12.36 18.42
C ILE A 443 -2.78 11.12 18.21
N LEU A 444 -3.98 11.31 17.71
CA LEU A 444 -4.87 10.26 17.28
C LEU A 444 -4.64 10.01 15.78
N LEU A 445 -4.40 8.76 15.39
CA LEU A 445 -4.13 8.39 14.01
C LEU A 445 -5.09 7.26 13.62
N ASP A 446 -5.94 7.52 12.65
CA ASP A 446 -6.88 6.55 12.11
C ASP A 446 -6.41 6.08 10.73
N GLU A 447 -6.02 4.82 10.62
CA GLU A 447 -5.46 4.20 9.41
C GLU A 447 -4.39 5.09 8.72
N PRO A 448 -3.33 5.53 9.45
CA PRO A 448 -2.44 6.60 8.99
C PRO A 448 -1.69 6.28 7.70
N THR A 449 -1.59 5.01 7.32
CA THR A 449 -0.86 4.56 6.12
C THR A 449 -1.77 3.94 5.06
N LYS A 450 -3.09 4.06 5.21
CA LYS A 450 -4.05 3.52 4.24
C LYS A 450 -3.90 4.20 2.87
N GLY A 451 -3.72 3.37 1.84
CA GLY A 451 -3.60 3.85 0.45
C GLY A 451 -2.36 4.69 0.17
N VAL A 452 -1.28 4.47 0.92
CA VAL A 452 0.05 5.00 0.62
C VAL A 452 1.01 3.87 0.21
N ASP A 453 2.06 4.22 -0.50
CA ASP A 453 3.09 3.26 -0.87
C ASP A 453 4.00 2.90 0.32
N VAL A 454 4.79 1.83 0.15
CA VAL A 454 5.65 1.29 1.20
C VAL A 454 6.64 2.33 1.74
N GLY A 455 7.21 3.17 0.86
CA GLY A 455 8.15 4.21 1.27
C GLY A 455 7.49 5.30 2.10
N ALA A 456 6.31 5.76 1.67
CA ALA A 456 5.53 6.74 2.43
C ALA A 456 5.06 6.15 3.78
N LYS A 457 4.70 4.85 3.83
CA LYS A 457 4.38 4.15 5.08
C LYS A 457 5.53 4.24 6.08
N PHE A 458 6.75 3.93 5.64
CA PHE A 458 7.94 4.05 6.50
C PHE A 458 8.18 5.48 6.99
N GLU A 459 8.09 6.47 6.10
CA GLU A 459 8.29 7.86 6.48
C GLU A 459 7.26 8.33 7.51
N ILE A 460 6.00 7.89 7.39
CA ILE A 460 4.94 8.18 8.36
C ILE A 460 5.25 7.50 9.70
N HIS A 461 5.69 6.25 9.71
CA HIS A 461 6.11 5.56 10.94
C HIS A 461 7.28 6.26 11.63
N GLU A 462 8.29 6.72 10.88
CA GLU A 462 9.39 7.51 11.43
C GLU A 462 8.90 8.83 12.05
N ILE A 463 7.94 9.49 11.40
CA ILE A 463 7.31 10.70 11.92
C ILE A 463 6.63 10.41 13.27
N ILE A 464 5.80 9.36 13.34
CA ILE A 464 5.08 8.98 14.57
C ILE A 464 6.07 8.66 15.70
N ARG A 465 7.10 7.84 15.44
CA ARG A 465 8.14 7.50 16.43
C ARG A 465 8.89 8.73 16.92
N ARG A 466 9.25 9.63 16.01
CA ARG A 466 9.93 10.87 16.37
C ARG A 466 9.08 11.76 17.25
N GLU A 467 7.79 11.89 16.99
CA GLU A 467 6.91 12.69 17.83
C GLU A 467 6.65 12.02 19.20
N ALA A 468 6.53 10.70 19.24
CA ALA A 468 6.51 9.95 20.50
C ALA A 468 7.80 10.17 21.32
N THR A 469 8.98 10.06 20.70
CA THR A 469 10.27 10.34 21.37
C THR A 469 10.34 11.78 21.92
N ARG A 470 9.60 12.73 21.34
CA ARG A 470 9.48 14.10 21.82
C ARG A 470 8.48 14.27 22.98
N GLY A 471 7.82 13.17 23.36
CA GLY A 471 6.88 13.14 24.50
C GLY A 471 5.41 13.17 24.09
N ALA A 472 5.06 13.18 22.82
CA ALA A 472 3.66 13.07 22.41
C ALA A 472 3.12 11.66 22.69
N ALA A 473 1.89 11.56 23.18
CA ALA A 473 1.15 10.31 23.30
C ALA A 473 0.47 9.99 21.96
N CYS A 474 0.72 8.80 21.40
CA CYS A 474 0.19 8.41 20.11
C CYS A 474 -0.81 7.25 20.27
N LEU A 475 -2.04 7.41 19.77
CA LEU A 475 -3.04 6.35 19.68
C LEU A 475 -3.30 6.05 18.21
N VAL A 476 -2.89 4.87 17.74
CA VAL A 476 -2.90 4.46 16.34
C VAL A 476 -3.95 3.39 16.13
N ALA A 477 -5.05 3.71 15.46
CA ALA A 477 -6.02 2.73 14.98
C ALA A 477 -5.56 2.24 13.60
N SER A 478 -5.43 0.93 13.45
CA SER A 478 -5.11 0.30 12.16
C SER A 478 -5.75 -1.08 12.05
N SER A 479 -6.19 -1.43 10.84
CA SER A 479 -6.62 -2.77 10.45
C SER A 479 -5.45 -3.64 9.96
N ASP A 480 -4.29 -3.02 9.69
CA ASP A 480 -3.06 -3.69 9.29
C ASP A 480 -2.31 -4.19 10.53
N LEU A 481 -2.54 -5.46 10.89
CA LEU A 481 -1.93 -6.06 12.08
C LEU A 481 -0.39 -6.05 12.07
N PRO A 482 0.30 -6.36 10.96
CA PRO A 482 1.74 -6.15 10.83
C PRO A 482 2.18 -4.71 11.16
N GLU A 483 1.40 -3.70 10.76
CA GLU A 483 1.68 -2.31 11.08
C GLU A 483 1.65 -2.04 12.58
N VAL A 484 0.57 -2.47 13.24
CA VAL A 484 0.37 -2.27 14.68
C VAL A 484 1.48 -2.97 15.47
N LEU A 485 1.82 -4.21 15.10
CA LEU A 485 2.90 -4.98 15.71
C LEU A 485 4.29 -4.33 15.51
N ALA A 486 4.50 -3.67 14.38
CA ALA A 486 5.78 -3.04 14.04
C ALA A 486 5.96 -1.66 14.68
N LEU A 487 4.85 -0.90 14.85
CA LEU A 487 4.90 0.51 15.24
C LEU A 487 4.66 0.73 16.74
N CYS A 488 3.77 -0.06 17.36
CA CYS A 488 3.23 0.23 18.69
C CYS A 488 4.02 -0.45 19.80
N ASP A 489 3.97 0.11 21.02
CA ASP A 489 4.56 -0.45 22.24
C ASP A 489 3.63 -1.51 22.85
N ARG A 490 2.31 -1.26 22.81
CA ARG A 490 1.26 -2.20 23.20
C ARG A 490 0.02 -2.02 22.33
N ILE A 491 -0.83 -3.03 22.32
CA ILE A 491 -2.00 -3.14 21.46
C ILE A 491 -3.23 -3.33 22.34
N ILE A 492 -4.23 -2.48 22.16
CA ILE A 492 -5.58 -2.64 22.70
C ILE A 492 -6.45 -3.23 21.59
N VAL A 493 -7.15 -4.32 21.88
CA VAL A 493 -8.01 -5.00 20.89
C VAL A 493 -9.46 -4.64 21.15
N MET A 494 -10.15 -4.13 20.13
CA MET A 494 -11.56 -3.81 20.14
C MET A 494 -12.37 -4.79 19.30
N ARG A 495 -13.55 -5.17 19.81
CA ARG A 495 -14.55 -5.95 19.10
C ARG A 495 -15.94 -5.49 19.53
N GLU A 496 -16.86 -5.32 18.56
CA GLU A 496 -18.26 -4.97 18.81
C GLU A 496 -18.43 -3.76 19.76
N GLY A 497 -17.60 -2.75 19.58
CA GLY A 497 -17.63 -1.52 20.35
C GLY A 497 -17.08 -1.61 21.79
N GLY A 498 -16.43 -2.72 22.16
CA GLY A 498 -15.82 -2.92 23.48
C GLY A 498 -14.37 -3.32 23.43
N VAL A 499 -13.60 -2.99 24.47
CA VAL A 499 -12.23 -3.47 24.65
C VAL A 499 -12.24 -4.92 25.12
N GLN A 500 -11.56 -5.80 24.39
CA GLN A 500 -11.46 -7.23 24.71
C GLN A 500 -10.20 -7.57 25.51
N GLY A 501 -9.17 -6.75 25.41
CA GLY A 501 -7.91 -6.93 26.12
C GLY A 501 -6.81 -6.04 25.59
N GLN A 502 -5.64 -6.15 26.24
CA GLN A 502 -4.42 -5.49 25.79
C GLN A 502 -3.24 -6.45 25.83
N ILE A 503 -2.32 -6.30 24.89
CA ILE A 503 -1.12 -7.12 24.75
C ILE A 503 0.07 -6.20 24.54
N ALA A 504 1.20 -6.45 25.20
CA ALA A 504 2.46 -5.80 24.86
C ALA A 504 2.88 -6.21 23.44
N ALA A 505 3.24 -5.27 22.58
CA ALA A 505 3.63 -5.58 21.20
C ALA A 505 4.94 -6.39 21.14
N ALA A 506 5.81 -6.24 22.15
CA ALA A 506 7.00 -7.04 22.29
C ALA A 506 6.64 -8.52 22.58
N GLY A 507 6.84 -9.39 21.58
CA GLY A 507 6.52 -10.81 21.67
C GLY A 507 5.06 -11.17 21.32
N ALA A 508 4.21 -10.21 20.95
CA ALA A 508 2.88 -10.51 20.44
C ALA A 508 2.97 -11.18 19.07
N THR A 509 2.15 -12.21 18.87
CA THR A 509 1.98 -12.87 17.57
C THR A 509 0.67 -12.39 16.94
N GLU A 510 0.61 -12.41 15.61
CA GLU A 510 -0.63 -12.09 14.87
C GLU A 510 -1.79 -12.96 15.34
N GLU A 511 -1.55 -14.25 15.57
CA GLU A 511 -2.55 -15.19 16.05
C GLU A 511 -3.12 -14.81 17.42
N ALA A 512 -2.26 -14.36 18.37
CA ALA A 512 -2.70 -13.95 19.69
C ALA A 512 -3.60 -12.72 19.66
N VAL A 513 -3.27 -11.73 18.82
CA VAL A 513 -4.08 -10.51 18.63
C VAL A 513 -5.39 -10.84 17.92
N MET A 514 -5.34 -11.64 16.83
CA MET A 514 -6.53 -12.05 16.08
C MET A 514 -7.50 -12.86 16.93
N ARG A 515 -7.01 -13.72 17.81
CA ARG A 515 -7.86 -14.48 18.73
C ARG A 515 -8.72 -13.57 19.62
N LEU A 516 -8.16 -12.48 20.15
CA LEU A 516 -8.93 -11.49 20.90
C LEU A 516 -9.93 -10.73 20.03
N ALA A 517 -9.59 -10.51 18.75
CA ALA A 517 -10.47 -9.79 17.83
C ALA A 517 -11.66 -10.65 17.32
N THR A 518 -11.54 -11.99 17.33
CA THR A 518 -12.51 -12.91 16.71
C THR A 518 -13.27 -13.80 17.68
N HIS A 519 -12.69 -14.19 18.83
CA HIS A 519 -13.29 -15.13 19.77
C HIS A 519 -13.77 -14.42 21.04
N GLU A 520 -14.88 -14.88 21.61
CA GLU A 520 -15.27 -14.52 22.98
C GLU A 520 -14.17 -14.98 23.93
N ALA A 521 -13.76 -14.10 24.85
CA ALA A 521 -12.93 -14.50 25.96
C ALA A 521 -13.65 -15.64 26.68
N ALA A 522 -13.01 -16.82 26.79
CA ALA A 522 -13.51 -17.88 27.62
C ALA A 522 -13.68 -17.28 29.02
N SER A 523 -14.93 -17.14 29.46
CA SER A 523 -15.36 -16.65 30.76
C SER A 523 -14.87 -17.55 31.88
#